data_a7fccf384c1e7f8257929bca8ea2ba87
#
_entry.id   a7fccf384c1e7f8257929bca8ea2ba87
#
_cell.length_a   1.000
_cell.length_b   1.000
_cell.length_c   1.000
_cell.angle_alpha   90.00
_cell.angle_beta   90.00
_cell.angle_gamma   90.00
#
_symmetry.space_group_name_H-M   'P 1'
#
loop_
_entity.id
_entity.type
_entity.pdbx_description
1 polymer ?
#
loop_
_entity_poly.entity_id
_entity_poly.type
_entity_poly.pdbx_seq_one_letter_code
_entity_poly.pdbx_strand_id
1 'polypeptide(L)'
;MQIRKLALLLSTLCAAGAALADITVGVSVSATGPAASLGIPEKNTFALLPQSIAGEKVKWIVLDDATDPTAGVKNVRKMISEDKADVLIAATATPVSMAILEVAFETKIAQIAMAPV
;
A
#
# COMPACT_ATOMS: atom_id res chain seq x y z
N MET A 1 -27.45 28.78 35.27
CA MET A 1 -26.21 29.21 34.56
C MET A 1 -25.22 28.07 34.35
N GLN A 2 -25.28 27.00 35.09
CA GLN A 2 -24.40 25.82 34.94
C GLN A 2 -24.74 24.92 33.76
N ILE A 3 -26.02 24.74 33.44
CA ILE A 3 -26.50 23.87 32.36
C ILE A 3 -26.10 24.40 30.96
N ARG A 4 -26.05 25.73 30.77
CA ARG A 4 -25.63 26.35 29.50
C ARG A 4 -24.13 26.17 29.21
N LYS A 5 -23.31 26.11 30.26
CA LYS A 5 -21.86 25.87 30.13
C LYS A 5 -21.56 24.39 29.84
N LEU A 6 -22.38 23.48 30.36
CA LEU A 6 -22.25 22.04 30.09
C LEU A 6 -22.67 21.72 28.63
N ALA A 7 -23.70 22.35 28.11
CA ALA A 7 -24.13 22.20 26.73
C ALA A 7 -23.11 22.72 25.71
N LEU A 8 -22.36 23.81 26.04
CA LEU A 8 -21.29 24.30 25.19
C LEU A 8 -20.08 23.38 25.16
N LEU A 9 -19.77 22.70 26.26
CA LEU A 9 -18.66 21.72 26.32
C LEU A 9 -18.98 20.42 25.59
N LEU A 10 -20.25 20.01 25.54
CA LEU A 10 -20.67 18.81 24.79
C LEU A 10 -20.69 19.02 23.26
N SER A 11 -20.97 20.26 22.81
CA SER A 11 -21.00 20.57 21.37
C SER A 11 -19.62 20.66 20.71
N THR A 12 -18.56 20.89 21.49
CA THR A 12 -17.17 20.90 20.97
C THR A 12 -16.59 19.49 20.79
N LEU A 13 -17.17 18.45 21.37
CA LEU A 13 -16.67 17.08 21.29
C LEU A 13 -17.16 16.34 20.04
N CYS A 14 -18.21 16.83 19.37
CA CYS A 14 -18.74 16.24 18.12
C CYS A 14 -18.06 16.73 16.84
N ALA A 15 -17.12 17.66 16.93
CA ALA A 15 -16.35 18.17 15.77
C ALA A 15 -15.00 17.44 15.58
N ALA A 16 -14.82 16.24 16.16
CA ALA A 16 -13.78 15.34 15.71
C ALA A 16 -14.19 14.83 14.32
N GLY A 17 -13.91 15.66 13.29
CA GLY A 17 -14.05 15.26 11.90
C GLY A 17 -13.35 13.92 11.73
N ALA A 18 -14.02 12.97 11.11
CA ALA A 18 -13.40 11.73 10.68
C ALA A 18 -12.14 12.13 9.89
N ALA A 19 -10.97 11.93 10.48
CA ALA A 19 -9.72 12.04 9.76
C ALA A 19 -9.78 10.91 8.72
N LEU A 20 -10.07 11.27 7.47
CA LEU A 20 -9.96 10.35 6.35
C LEU A 20 -8.50 9.93 6.30
N ALA A 21 -8.23 8.69 6.65
CA ALA A 21 -6.89 8.14 6.58
C ALA A 21 -6.57 7.85 5.11
N ASP A 22 -5.48 8.44 4.59
CA ASP A 22 -5.00 8.09 3.26
C ASP A 22 -4.59 6.62 3.27
N ILE A 23 -5.10 5.83 2.32
CA ILE A 23 -4.71 4.43 2.14
C ILE A 23 -3.45 4.39 1.28
N THR A 24 -2.39 3.78 1.79
CA THR A 24 -1.14 3.61 1.05
C THR A 24 -1.02 2.17 0.56
N VAL A 25 -0.96 1.99 -0.75
CA VAL A 25 -0.77 0.70 -1.41
C VAL A 25 0.65 0.60 -1.93
N GLY A 26 1.43 -0.32 -1.38
CA GLY A 26 2.77 -0.64 -1.86
C GLY A 26 2.70 -1.67 -2.98
N VAL A 27 3.34 -1.40 -4.11
CA VAL A 27 3.32 -2.26 -5.29
C VAL A 27 4.75 -2.58 -5.72
N SER A 28 5.10 -3.87 -5.80
CA SER A 28 6.35 -4.34 -6.38
C SER A 28 6.08 -4.99 -7.73
N VAL A 29 6.74 -4.52 -8.78
CA VAL A 29 6.63 -5.02 -10.15
C VAL A 29 7.99 -5.24 -10.76
N SER A 30 8.13 -6.21 -11.65
CA SER A 30 9.36 -6.43 -12.41
C SER A 30 9.36 -5.61 -13.69
N ALA A 31 9.45 -4.28 -13.58
CA ALA A 31 9.46 -3.38 -14.74
C ALA A 31 10.79 -3.45 -15.54
N THR A 32 11.82 -4.04 -14.95
CA THR A 32 13.08 -4.39 -15.61
C THR A 32 13.43 -5.86 -15.32
N GLY A 33 14.55 -6.35 -15.91
CA GLY A 33 14.96 -7.73 -15.74
C GLY A 33 14.20 -8.74 -16.60
N PRO A 34 14.35 -10.06 -16.33
CA PRO A 34 13.78 -11.13 -17.16
C PRO A 34 12.26 -11.10 -17.33
N ALA A 35 11.51 -10.62 -16.32
CA ALA A 35 10.05 -10.55 -16.36
C ALA A 35 9.50 -9.19 -16.83
N ALA A 36 10.34 -8.31 -17.39
CA ALA A 36 9.94 -6.95 -17.78
C ALA A 36 8.78 -6.91 -18.78
N SER A 37 8.66 -7.90 -19.67
CA SER A 37 7.53 -7.99 -20.62
C SER A 37 6.16 -8.11 -19.93
N LEU A 38 6.12 -8.63 -18.69
CA LEU A 38 4.93 -8.70 -17.85
C LEU A 38 4.81 -7.48 -16.95
N GLY A 39 5.92 -7.09 -16.28
CA GLY A 39 5.91 -6.03 -15.29
C GLY A 39 5.70 -4.61 -15.86
N ILE A 40 6.11 -4.34 -17.11
CA ILE A 40 5.87 -3.05 -17.75
C ILE A 40 4.37 -2.76 -17.92
N PRO A 41 3.54 -3.64 -18.52
CA PRO A 41 2.10 -3.41 -18.60
C PRO A 41 1.42 -3.37 -17.22
N GLU A 42 1.87 -4.16 -16.24
CA GLU A 42 1.38 -4.07 -14.86
C GLU A 42 1.64 -2.67 -14.27
N LYS A 43 2.87 -2.18 -14.36
CA LYS A 43 3.23 -0.83 -13.91
C LYS A 43 2.36 0.26 -14.57
N ASN A 44 2.14 0.15 -15.88
CA ASN A 44 1.31 1.09 -16.63
C ASN A 44 -0.14 1.05 -16.17
N THR A 45 -0.65 -0.13 -15.79
CA THR A 45 -2.00 -0.28 -15.23
C THR A 45 -2.14 0.47 -13.91
N PHE A 46 -1.17 0.38 -13.00
CA PHE A 46 -1.20 1.11 -11.74
C PHE A 46 -1.23 2.64 -11.93
N ALA A 47 -0.60 3.15 -12.99
CA ALA A 47 -0.64 4.57 -13.32
C ALA A 47 -2.04 5.07 -13.75
N LEU A 48 -2.93 4.16 -14.15
CA LEU A 48 -4.30 4.47 -14.57
C LEU A 48 -5.33 4.31 -13.44
N LEU A 49 -4.92 3.76 -12.29
CA LEU A 49 -5.83 3.53 -11.17
C LEU A 49 -6.26 4.84 -10.50
N PRO A 50 -7.48 4.88 -9.95
CA PRO A 50 -7.99 6.09 -9.30
C PRO A 50 -7.17 6.41 -8.04
N GLN A 51 -7.00 7.71 -7.76
CA GLN A 51 -6.35 8.22 -6.55
C GLN A 51 -7.36 8.42 -5.40
N SER A 52 -8.60 8.00 -5.58
CA SER A 52 -9.64 8.01 -4.55
C SER A 52 -10.61 6.86 -4.79
N ILE A 53 -10.91 6.11 -3.75
CA ILE A 53 -11.86 4.99 -3.77
C ILE A 53 -12.83 5.20 -2.60
N ALA A 54 -14.14 5.22 -2.89
CA ALA A 54 -15.21 5.40 -1.90
C ALA A 54 -15.02 6.65 -0.99
N GLY A 55 -14.42 7.72 -1.53
CA GLY A 55 -14.15 8.96 -0.79
C GLY A 55 -12.83 8.99 -0.03
N GLU A 56 -12.13 7.86 0.10
CA GLU A 56 -10.80 7.78 0.70
C GLU A 56 -9.72 8.01 -0.35
N LYS A 57 -8.68 8.76 0.00
CA LYS A 57 -7.51 8.92 -0.88
C LYS A 57 -6.70 7.65 -0.90
N VAL A 58 -6.23 7.26 -2.09
CA VAL A 58 -5.35 6.11 -2.28
C VAL A 58 -4.03 6.56 -2.88
N LYS A 59 -2.94 6.29 -2.16
CA LYS A 59 -1.58 6.55 -2.61
C LYS A 59 -0.97 5.25 -3.14
N TRP A 60 -0.63 5.22 -4.42
CA TRP A 60 0.03 4.09 -5.07
C TRP A 60 1.54 4.31 -5.08
N ILE A 61 2.29 3.41 -4.46
CA ILE A 61 3.76 3.43 -4.47
C ILE A 61 4.23 2.23 -5.27
N VAL A 62 4.69 2.46 -6.49
CA VAL A 62 5.11 1.40 -7.41
C VAL A 62 6.63 1.41 -7.54
N LEU A 63 7.28 0.33 -7.12
CA LEU A 63 8.73 0.15 -7.19
C LEU A 63 9.07 -1.05 -8.08
N ASP A 64 10.17 -0.91 -8.81
CA ASP A 64 10.74 -1.97 -9.64
C ASP A 64 11.61 -2.90 -8.80
N ASP A 65 11.35 -4.20 -8.88
CA ASP A 65 12.16 -5.25 -8.24
C ASP A 65 13.17 -5.90 -9.19
N ALA A 66 13.18 -5.51 -10.44
CA ALA A 66 14.08 -6.04 -11.48
C ALA A 66 14.05 -7.58 -11.62
N THR A 67 12.96 -8.23 -11.21
CA THR A 67 12.82 -9.69 -11.11
C THR A 67 13.79 -10.33 -10.08
N ASP A 68 14.29 -9.54 -9.13
CA ASP A 68 15.22 -9.95 -8.07
C ASP A 68 14.50 -10.04 -6.71
N PRO A 69 14.45 -11.23 -6.07
CA PRO A 69 13.85 -11.39 -4.75
C PRO A 69 14.44 -10.47 -3.68
N THR A 70 15.75 -10.21 -3.72
CA THR A 70 16.42 -9.34 -2.74
C THR A 70 15.99 -7.88 -2.92
N ALA A 71 15.89 -7.42 -4.16
CA ALA A 71 15.37 -6.09 -4.47
C ALA A 71 13.89 -5.96 -4.07
N GLY A 72 13.08 -6.98 -4.34
CA GLY A 72 11.68 -7.04 -3.94
C GLY A 72 11.49 -6.92 -2.43
N VAL A 73 12.24 -7.70 -1.64
CA VAL A 73 12.22 -7.64 -0.17
C VAL A 73 12.65 -6.26 0.33
N LYS A 74 13.72 -5.68 -0.23
CA LYS A 74 14.20 -4.34 0.13
C LYS A 74 13.12 -3.27 -0.13
N ASN A 75 12.50 -3.32 -1.30
CA ASN A 75 11.44 -2.39 -1.69
C ASN A 75 10.26 -2.46 -0.73
N VAL A 76 9.79 -3.68 -0.41
CA VAL A 76 8.64 -3.88 0.47
C VAL A 76 8.94 -3.44 1.91
N ARG A 77 10.12 -3.76 2.44
CA ARG A 77 10.53 -3.26 3.77
C ARG A 77 10.54 -1.73 3.84
N LYS A 78 11.01 -1.07 2.78
CA LYS A 78 10.95 0.40 2.65
C LYS A 78 9.50 0.90 2.63
N MET A 79 8.64 0.32 1.80
CA MET A 79 7.23 0.71 1.71
C MET A 79 6.52 0.60 3.06
N ILE A 80 6.81 -0.45 3.84
CA ILE A 80 6.19 -0.66 5.16
C ILE A 80 6.75 0.33 6.19
N SER A 81 8.08 0.44 6.29
CA SER A 81 8.73 1.20 7.36
C SER A 81 8.71 2.72 7.14
N GLU A 82 8.96 3.17 5.91
CA GLU A 82 9.09 4.59 5.57
C GLU A 82 7.78 5.15 4.99
N ASP A 83 7.19 4.45 4.02
CA ASP A 83 6.03 4.93 3.29
C ASP A 83 4.70 4.56 3.98
N LYS A 84 4.73 3.74 5.04
CA LYS A 84 3.56 3.32 5.83
C LYS A 84 2.48 2.63 5.01
N ALA A 85 2.89 1.72 4.13
CA ALA A 85 1.95 0.93 3.32
C ALA A 85 0.98 0.13 4.21
N ASP A 86 -0.31 0.21 3.88
CA ASP A 86 -1.39 -0.52 4.55
C ASP A 86 -1.62 -1.89 3.94
N VAL A 87 -1.31 -2.04 2.66
CA VAL A 87 -1.45 -3.29 1.90
C VAL A 87 -0.38 -3.37 0.81
N LEU A 88 0.01 -4.58 0.46
CA LEU A 88 0.97 -4.86 -0.61
C LEU A 88 0.29 -5.54 -1.79
N ILE A 89 0.66 -5.15 -3.00
CA ILE A 89 0.40 -5.88 -4.24
C ILE A 89 1.77 -6.27 -4.81
N ALA A 90 2.09 -7.56 -4.81
CA ALA A 90 3.42 -8.04 -5.16
C ALA A 90 3.41 -9.53 -5.54
N ALA A 91 4.19 -9.95 -6.44
CA ALA A 91 5.03 -9.30 -7.44
C ALA A 91 4.73 -9.93 -8.81
N THR A 92 5.39 -9.47 -9.88
CA THR A 92 5.23 -10.04 -11.23
C THR A 92 5.71 -11.49 -11.33
N ALA A 93 6.81 -11.82 -10.64
CA ALA A 93 7.47 -13.13 -10.70
C ALA A 93 7.29 -13.92 -9.40
N THR A 94 7.00 -15.22 -9.51
CA THR A 94 6.80 -16.12 -8.36
C THR A 94 7.94 -16.10 -7.34
N PRO A 95 9.24 -16.18 -7.71
CA PRO A 95 10.31 -16.14 -6.71
C PRO A 95 10.34 -14.85 -5.90
N VAL A 96 10.02 -13.72 -6.53
CA VAL A 96 9.95 -12.42 -5.85
C VAL A 96 8.72 -12.38 -4.93
N SER A 97 7.57 -12.84 -5.43
CA SER A 97 6.32 -12.89 -4.64
C SER A 97 6.47 -13.75 -3.38
N MET A 98 7.11 -14.91 -3.49
CA MET A 98 7.39 -15.81 -2.36
C MET A 98 8.31 -15.16 -1.32
N ALA A 99 9.37 -14.48 -1.76
CA ALA A 99 10.29 -13.79 -0.84
C ALA A 99 9.59 -12.62 -0.11
N ILE A 100 8.71 -11.90 -0.80
CA ILE A 100 7.93 -10.82 -0.20
C ILE A 100 6.89 -11.37 0.78
N LEU A 101 6.30 -12.53 0.49
CA LEU A 101 5.31 -13.17 1.35
C LEU A 101 5.85 -13.44 2.76
N GLU A 102 7.12 -13.83 2.89
CA GLU A 102 7.76 -13.98 4.20
C GLU A 102 7.78 -12.67 4.99
N VAL A 103 8.08 -11.54 4.32
CA VAL A 103 8.05 -10.21 4.95
C VAL A 103 6.62 -9.83 5.34
N ALA A 104 5.64 -10.13 4.50
CA ALA A 104 4.24 -9.85 4.78
C ALA A 104 3.74 -10.61 6.03
N PHE A 105 4.11 -11.88 6.20
CA PHE A 105 3.82 -12.66 7.41
C PHE A 105 4.52 -12.09 8.65
N GLU A 106 5.80 -11.75 8.54
CA GLU A 106 6.60 -11.17 9.62
C GLU A 106 6.01 -9.86 10.14
N THR A 107 5.57 -9.00 9.21
CA THR A 107 5.05 -7.66 9.51
C THR A 107 3.53 -7.61 9.68
N LYS A 108 2.83 -8.73 9.46
CA LYS A 108 1.36 -8.87 9.52
C LYS A 108 0.62 -7.92 8.57
N ILE A 109 1.24 -7.59 7.44
CA ILE A 109 0.61 -6.80 6.38
C ILE A 109 -0.04 -7.73 5.36
N ALA A 110 -1.21 -7.33 4.84
CA ALA A 110 -1.86 -8.11 3.78
C ALA A 110 -1.10 -8.00 2.46
N GLN A 111 -0.92 -9.12 1.76
CA GLN A 111 -0.34 -9.16 0.42
C GLN A 111 -1.33 -9.76 -0.58
N ILE A 112 -1.49 -9.10 -1.71
CA ILE A 112 -2.16 -9.63 -2.91
C ILE A 112 -1.07 -10.01 -3.90
N ALA A 113 -0.92 -11.31 -4.18
CA ALA A 113 0.05 -11.78 -5.17
C ALA A 113 -0.49 -11.61 -6.60
N MET A 114 0.35 -11.09 -7.50
CA MET A 114 0.04 -11.05 -8.94
C MET A 114 0.54 -12.31 -9.64
N ALA A 115 1.62 -12.92 -9.14
CA ALA A 115 2.10 -14.22 -9.58
C ALA A 115 1.51 -15.36 -8.75
N PRO A 116 1.43 -16.59 -9.27
CA PRO A 116 1.09 -17.77 -8.49
C PRO A 116 2.08 -17.98 -7.32
N VAL A 117 1.56 -18.27 -6.15
CA VAL A 117 2.33 -18.53 -4.94
C VAL A 117 1.85 -19.81 -4.28
#